data_82bedf310dffafe5f8f5e932f9657a2e
#
_entry.id   82bedf310dffafe5f8f5e932f9657a2e
#
_cell.length_a   1.000
_cell.length_b   1.000
_cell.length_c   1.000
_cell.angle_alpha   90.00
_cell.angle_beta   90.00
_cell.angle_gamma   90.00
#
_symmetry.space_group_name_H-M   'P 1'
#
loop_
_entity.id
_entity.type
_entity.pdbx_description
1 polymer ?
#
loop_
_entity_poly.entity_id
_entity_poly.type
_entity_poly.pdbx_seq_one_letter_code
_entity_poly.pdbx_strand_id
1 'polypeptide(L)'
;MVLGGTRLEDEDLGRSAPFYFSIIMKKIFALISLCMIAFNAVHAEITWTLSDDGTLTISGTDMPHYNSYQFNMPWYSRRNEIQKVEIENGVTNIGNCAFYNCLNLTSISIPNTVTSIAEHVFMYCKKLTSVTIPNSVTSIGGEAFYDCSGLTSITIPNSVISIGAYAFVNCSGLTSITIPISLTRIESMAFAGCSGLTSITIPNSVERIEQQAFLNCSSLTSITCEANTPPNTYYDAFAKVDRSIPVFVPENSVSAYKGAEGWKYFENIQAIPDYVIAEGIPYTNNYSLLNRSDISYTRTFNNTKWQALYIPFSLSYNDWKDDFEVAYINGIRQYDKNDDGAIDETIMDVIKIKEGSLIPNTPYLIKAKSVGEKTFSLSGTTLYPAEENSIDCRTTIAEYTFTGTYSTIPSATLIANQYYAMGGGELIISDGSNDLNPYRWYMKINGRSPMYNTSNAAKSITINVVGEDSETTGICQLKMDNDKSPVYDLNGRRVSENSLKPGMYIKNGKKVIIK
;
A
#
# COMPACT_ATOMS: atom_id res chain seq x y z
N MET A 1 -45.36 -85.09 -35.79
CA MET A 1 -46.35 -84.08 -35.39
C MET A 1 -45.72 -82.76 -35.54
N VAL A 2 -46.26 -81.94 -36.36
CA VAL A 2 -45.82 -80.66 -36.91
C VAL A 2 -45.63 -79.63 -35.84
N LEU A 3 -44.55 -78.89 -35.91
CA LEU A 3 -44.41 -77.57 -35.28
C LEU A 3 -43.81 -76.60 -36.24
N GLY A 4 -44.56 -75.55 -36.51
CA GLY A 4 -44.23 -74.49 -37.43
C GLY A 4 -43.19 -73.54 -36.85
N GLY A 5 -42.17 -73.24 -37.63
CA GLY A 5 -41.22 -72.19 -37.39
C GLY A 5 -41.73 -70.85 -37.92
N THR A 6 -41.70 -69.85 -37.11
CA THR A 6 -41.77 -68.44 -37.54
C THR A 6 -40.36 -67.87 -37.57
N ARG A 7 -39.90 -67.58 -38.77
CA ARG A 7 -38.71 -66.88 -39.12
C ARG A 7 -38.98 -65.40 -38.83
N LEU A 8 -38.26 -64.78 -37.90
CA LEU A 8 -38.18 -63.34 -37.75
C LEU A 8 -37.06 -62.84 -38.64
N GLU A 9 -37.41 -61.93 -39.51
CA GLU A 9 -36.50 -61.36 -40.50
C GLU A 9 -35.48 -60.42 -39.80
N ASP A 10 -34.17 -60.71 -39.96
CA ASP A 10 -33.00 -59.90 -39.63
C ASP A 10 -32.81 -58.83 -40.71
N GLU A 11 -33.55 -57.72 -40.69
CA GLU A 11 -33.30 -56.65 -41.66
C GLU A 11 -33.33 -55.22 -41.13
N ASP A 12 -33.21 -54.93 -39.84
CA ASP A 12 -33.22 -53.49 -39.41
C ASP A 12 -32.18 -53.05 -38.35
N LEU A 13 -31.20 -53.89 -38.01
CA LEU A 13 -30.15 -53.55 -37.06
C LEU A 13 -28.79 -53.16 -37.73
N GLY A 14 -28.70 -53.25 -39.07
CA GLY A 14 -27.43 -53.05 -39.79
C GLY A 14 -27.14 -51.63 -40.28
N ARG A 15 -28.11 -50.69 -40.24
CA ARG A 15 -27.91 -49.35 -40.86
C ARG A 15 -27.82 -48.16 -39.87
N SER A 16 -28.18 -48.31 -38.63
CA SER A 16 -28.15 -47.23 -37.65
C SER A 16 -26.88 -47.21 -36.76
N ALA A 17 -26.24 -48.35 -36.56
CA ALA A 17 -25.08 -48.48 -35.69
C ALA A 17 -23.86 -47.64 -36.11
N PRO A 18 -23.47 -47.54 -37.41
CA PRO A 18 -22.35 -46.70 -37.79
C PRO A 18 -22.63 -45.21 -37.63
N PHE A 19 -23.88 -44.79 -37.78
CA PHE A 19 -24.28 -43.39 -37.67
C PHE A 19 -24.30 -42.93 -36.22
N TYR A 20 -24.81 -43.74 -35.31
CA TYR A 20 -24.77 -43.45 -33.86
C TYR A 20 -23.34 -43.50 -33.31
N PHE A 21 -22.51 -44.44 -33.74
CA PHE A 21 -21.11 -44.53 -33.36
C PHE A 21 -20.32 -43.31 -33.84
N SER A 22 -20.58 -42.85 -35.06
CA SER A 22 -19.95 -41.62 -35.61
C SER A 22 -20.38 -40.36 -34.83
N ILE A 23 -21.64 -40.25 -34.41
CA ILE A 23 -22.14 -39.11 -33.63
C ILE A 23 -21.57 -39.14 -32.20
N ILE A 24 -21.48 -40.30 -31.57
CA ILE A 24 -20.91 -40.49 -30.25
C ILE A 24 -19.41 -40.18 -30.29
N MET A 25 -18.67 -40.68 -31.27
CA MET A 25 -17.26 -40.40 -31.43
C MET A 25 -17.01 -38.91 -31.69
N LYS A 26 -17.81 -38.23 -32.52
CA LYS A 26 -17.72 -36.78 -32.72
C LYS A 26 -18.00 -35.99 -31.44
N LYS A 27 -18.98 -36.42 -30.62
CA LYS A 27 -19.24 -35.79 -29.32
C LYS A 27 -18.09 -36.05 -28.33
N ILE A 28 -17.54 -37.27 -28.30
CA ILE A 28 -16.36 -37.60 -27.47
C ILE A 28 -15.12 -36.81 -27.92
N PHE A 29 -14.87 -36.69 -29.24
CA PHE A 29 -13.79 -35.86 -29.75
C PHE A 29 -14.02 -34.38 -29.46
N ALA A 30 -15.25 -33.87 -29.55
CA ALA A 30 -15.60 -32.52 -29.15
C ALA A 30 -15.39 -32.28 -27.65
N LEU A 31 -15.78 -33.26 -26.80
CA LEU A 31 -15.57 -33.20 -25.34
C LEU A 31 -14.10 -33.28 -24.97
N ILE A 32 -13.33 -34.15 -25.62
CA ILE A 32 -11.87 -34.25 -25.44
C ILE A 32 -11.17 -32.97 -25.92
N SER A 33 -11.62 -32.42 -27.07
CA SER A 33 -11.11 -31.13 -27.56
C SER A 33 -11.48 -29.99 -26.61
N LEU A 34 -12.70 -29.97 -26.05
CA LEU A 34 -13.12 -28.97 -25.07
C LEU A 34 -12.36 -29.14 -23.73
N CYS A 35 -12.12 -30.38 -23.29
CA CYS A 35 -11.28 -30.68 -22.12
C CYS A 35 -9.82 -30.30 -22.36
N MET A 36 -9.27 -30.55 -23.56
CA MET A 36 -7.91 -30.11 -23.89
C MET A 36 -7.80 -28.57 -23.99
N ILE A 37 -8.82 -27.88 -24.50
CA ILE A 37 -8.90 -26.42 -24.50
C ILE A 37 -9.04 -25.91 -23.06
N ALA A 38 -9.86 -26.54 -22.23
CA ALA A 38 -10.00 -26.19 -20.82
C ALA A 38 -8.74 -26.50 -19.99
N PHE A 39 -8.00 -27.59 -20.33
CA PHE A 39 -6.74 -27.93 -19.65
C PHE A 39 -5.58 -27.04 -20.09
N ASN A 40 -5.59 -26.54 -21.34
CA ASN A 40 -4.62 -25.55 -21.81
C ASN A 40 -4.96 -24.12 -21.37
N ALA A 41 -6.20 -23.86 -20.94
CA ALA A 41 -6.60 -22.56 -20.39
C ALA A 41 -6.13 -22.33 -18.93
N VAL A 42 -5.57 -23.36 -18.28
CA VAL A 42 -5.13 -23.27 -16.88
C VAL A 42 -3.65 -22.85 -16.76
N HIS A 43 -2.85 -22.95 -17.85
CA HIS A 43 -1.45 -22.50 -17.87
C HIS A 43 -1.18 -21.83 -19.21
N ALA A 44 -1.54 -20.56 -19.35
CA ALA A 44 -1.13 -19.80 -20.52
C ALA A 44 0.40 -19.64 -20.44
N GLU A 45 1.09 -20.24 -21.41
CA GLU A 45 2.54 -20.10 -21.56
C GLU A 45 2.94 -18.63 -21.62
N ILE A 46 4.08 -18.27 -21.02
CA ILE A 46 4.62 -16.91 -21.08
C ILE A 46 4.90 -16.53 -22.52
N THR A 47 4.35 -15.43 -22.96
CA THR A 47 4.66 -14.79 -24.24
C THR A 47 5.37 -13.45 -23.97
N TRP A 48 6.19 -13.02 -24.92
CA TRP A 48 6.95 -11.78 -24.77
C TRP A 48 7.16 -11.08 -26.10
N THR A 49 7.29 -9.77 -26.03
CA THR A 49 7.68 -8.92 -27.17
C THR A 49 8.70 -7.91 -26.69
N LEU A 50 9.64 -7.54 -27.55
CA LEU A 50 10.61 -6.48 -27.29
C LEU A 50 10.51 -5.47 -28.43
N SER A 51 10.06 -4.27 -28.10
CA SER A 51 9.90 -3.13 -29.02
C SER A 51 11.24 -2.44 -29.31
N ASP A 52 11.26 -1.58 -30.34
CA ASP A 52 12.46 -0.87 -30.77
C ASP A 52 12.95 0.16 -29.74
N ASP A 53 12.07 0.64 -28.86
CA ASP A 53 12.42 1.53 -27.75
C ASP A 53 13.01 0.80 -26.53
N GLY A 54 13.17 -0.53 -26.62
CA GLY A 54 13.71 -1.37 -25.55
C GLY A 54 12.71 -1.75 -24.48
N THR A 55 11.38 -1.64 -24.73
CA THR A 55 10.36 -2.12 -23.81
C THR A 55 10.10 -3.61 -24.03
N LEU A 56 10.39 -4.43 -23.02
CA LEU A 56 10.05 -5.84 -22.95
C LEU A 56 8.68 -5.99 -22.26
N THR A 57 7.68 -6.43 -23.01
CA THR A 57 6.34 -6.75 -22.50
C THR A 57 6.21 -8.26 -22.31
N ILE A 58 5.72 -8.70 -21.15
CA ILE A 58 5.56 -10.11 -20.78
C ILE A 58 4.11 -10.36 -20.39
N SER A 59 3.49 -11.36 -21.02
CA SER A 59 2.10 -11.80 -20.78
C SER A 59 2.06 -13.29 -20.48
N GLY A 60 0.97 -13.76 -19.89
CA GLY A 60 0.76 -15.15 -19.53
C GLY A 60 0.43 -15.34 -18.06
N THR A 61 0.76 -16.49 -17.49
CA THR A 61 0.48 -16.78 -16.07
C THR A 61 1.74 -16.98 -15.25
N ASP A 62 2.36 -18.15 -15.33
CA ASP A 62 3.52 -18.51 -14.50
C ASP A 62 4.82 -18.30 -15.27
N MET A 63 5.63 -17.35 -14.83
CA MET A 63 6.96 -17.16 -15.42
C MET A 63 7.89 -18.31 -14.99
N PRO A 64 8.52 -19.04 -15.93
CA PRO A 64 9.44 -20.11 -15.60
C PRO A 64 10.63 -19.63 -14.79
N HIS A 65 11.22 -20.53 -14.02
CA HIS A 65 12.53 -20.32 -13.42
C HIS A 65 13.62 -20.56 -14.45
N TYR A 66 14.40 -19.55 -14.75
CA TYR A 66 15.51 -19.62 -15.69
C TYR A 66 16.83 -19.94 -14.97
N ASN A 67 17.81 -20.33 -15.69
CA ASN A 67 19.11 -20.70 -15.16
C ASN A 67 20.21 -19.74 -15.66
N SER A 68 20.88 -19.04 -14.76
CA SER A 68 21.94 -18.09 -15.08
C SER A 68 23.16 -18.73 -15.74
N TYR A 69 23.42 -20.01 -15.50
CA TYR A 69 24.54 -20.73 -16.12
C TYR A 69 24.21 -21.23 -17.54
N GLN A 70 22.92 -21.45 -17.81
CA GLN A 70 22.46 -21.94 -19.12
C GLN A 70 21.95 -20.80 -20.01
N PHE A 71 21.77 -19.61 -19.45
CA PHE A 71 21.29 -18.42 -20.16
C PHE A 71 20.02 -18.68 -21.00
N ASN A 72 19.09 -19.46 -20.43
CA ASN A 72 17.93 -19.99 -21.15
C ASN A 72 16.70 -19.06 -21.14
N MET A 73 16.83 -17.80 -20.68
CA MET A 73 15.77 -16.82 -20.80
C MET A 73 15.52 -16.53 -22.30
N PRO A 74 14.28 -16.53 -22.76
CA PRO A 74 13.98 -16.34 -24.20
C PRO A 74 14.53 -15.02 -24.79
N TRP A 75 14.64 -13.98 -23.98
CA TRP A 75 15.17 -12.65 -24.35
C TRP A 75 16.65 -12.45 -24.03
N TYR A 76 17.36 -13.48 -23.55
CA TYR A 76 18.74 -13.33 -23.06
C TYR A 76 19.71 -12.75 -24.10
N SER A 77 19.63 -13.17 -25.35
CA SER A 77 20.48 -12.66 -26.44
C SER A 77 20.30 -11.15 -26.69
N ARG A 78 19.10 -10.62 -26.36
CA ARG A 78 18.72 -9.21 -26.51
C ARG A 78 18.70 -8.44 -25.19
N ARG A 79 19.14 -9.02 -24.08
CA ARG A 79 19.04 -8.42 -22.73
C ARG A 79 19.64 -7.02 -22.61
N ASN A 80 20.66 -6.71 -23.41
CA ASN A 80 21.28 -5.39 -23.40
C ASN A 80 20.45 -4.32 -24.15
N GLU A 81 19.42 -4.72 -24.88
CA GLU A 81 18.49 -3.82 -25.54
C GLU A 81 17.34 -3.44 -24.58
N ILE A 82 17.10 -4.24 -23.53
CA ILE A 82 16.00 -4.03 -22.59
C ILE A 82 16.29 -2.81 -21.72
N GLN A 83 15.44 -1.79 -21.84
CA GLN A 83 15.48 -0.56 -21.05
C GLN A 83 14.33 -0.48 -20.05
N LYS A 84 13.20 -1.06 -20.40
CA LYS A 84 11.97 -1.10 -19.59
C LYS A 84 11.35 -2.48 -19.63
N VAL A 85 10.72 -2.90 -18.54
CA VAL A 85 9.92 -4.13 -18.48
C VAL A 85 8.50 -3.78 -18.08
N GLU A 86 7.54 -4.33 -18.82
CA GLU A 86 6.11 -4.29 -18.49
C GLU A 86 5.60 -5.73 -18.33
N ILE A 87 5.22 -6.09 -17.12
CA ILE A 87 4.59 -7.37 -16.83
C ILE A 87 3.07 -7.14 -16.80
N GLU A 88 2.34 -7.87 -17.64
CA GLU A 88 0.90 -7.74 -17.75
C GLU A 88 0.16 -8.49 -16.62
N ASN A 89 -1.09 -8.08 -16.39
CA ASN A 89 -1.98 -8.77 -15.46
C ASN A 89 -2.19 -10.23 -15.91
N GLY A 90 -2.14 -11.14 -14.93
CA GLY A 90 -2.20 -12.59 -15.17
C GLY A 90 -0.92 -13.29 -14.74
N VAL A 91 0.24 -12.65 -14.89
CA VAL A 91 1.51 -13.19 -14.40
C VAL A 91 1.50 -13.23 -12.88
N THR A 92 1.74 -14.41 -12.30
CA THR A 92 1.60 -14.67 -10.85
C THR A 92 2.94 -14.67 -10.10
N ASN A 93 4.06 -14.85 -10.80
CA ASN A 93 5.40 -14.85 -10.23
C ASN A 93 6.43 -14.28 -11.22
N ILE A 94 7.54 -13.77 -10.70
CA ILE A 94 8.71 -13.45 -11.51
C ILE A 94 9.75 -14.54 -11.24
N GLY A 95 10.01 -15.37 -12.26
CA GLY A 95 10.85 -16.56 -12.13
C GLY A 95 12.33 -16.26 -11.89
N ASN A 96 13.09 -17.25 -11.42
CA ASN A 96 14.53 -17.11 -11.17
C ASN A 96 15.24 -16.54 -12.40
N CYS A 97 16.18 -15.64 -12.18
CA CYS A 97 17.05 -15.05 -13.22
C CYS A 97 16.31 -14.33 -14.36
N ALA A 98 15.00 -14.02 -14.23
CA ALA A 98 14.21 -13.50 -15.35
C ALA A 98 14.84 -12.28 -16.04
N PHE A 99 15.44 -11.37 -15.29
CA PHE A 99 16.10 -10.17 -15.80
C PHE A 99 17.59 -10.12 -15.44
N TYR A 100 18.19 -11.29 -15.19
CA TYR A 100 19.61 -11.42 -14.86
C TYR A 100 20.48 -10.68 -15.89
N ASN A 101 21.34 -9.79 -15.38
CA ASN A 101 22.32 -9.05 -16.18
C ASN A 101 21.70 -8.19 -17.32
N CYS A 102 20.48 -7.67 -17.11
CA CYS A 102 19.87 -6.66 -17.97
C CYS A 102 20.49 -5.28 -17.64
N LEU A 103 21.70 -5.05 -18.15
CA LEU A 103 22.56 -3.90 -17.75
C LEU A 103 21.94 -2.53 -18.07
N ASN A 104 21.03 -2.47 -19.04
CA ASN A 104 20.39 -1.23 -19.47
C ASN A 104 18.97 -1.06 -18.92
N LEU A 105 18.46 -2.01 -18.14
CA LEU A 105 17.14 -1.92 -17.52
C LEU A 105 17.10 -0.76 -16.51
N THR A 106 16.20 0.19 -16.73
CA THR A 106 16.02 1.39 -15.90
C THR A 106 14.77 1.34 -15.03
N SER A 107 13.72 0.65 -15.51
CA SER A 107 12.43 0.58 -14.79
C SER A 107 11.67 -0.70 -15.11
N ILE A 108 10.81 -1.10 -14.16
CA ILE A 108 9.89 -2.23 -14.31
C ILE A 108 8.53 -1.91 -13.72
N SER A 109 7.46 -2.35 -14.41
CA SER A 109 6.09 -2.35 -13.92
C SER A 109 5.70 -3.78 -13.52
N ILE A 110 5.34 -3.97 -12.24
CA ILE A 110 4.94 -5.27 -11.66
C ILE A 110 3.46 -5.19 -11.30
N PRO A 111 2.58 -6.03 -11.88
CA PRO A 111 1.15 -5.99 -11.60
C PRO A 111 0.80 -6.63 -10.24
N ASN A 112 -0.39 -6.30 -9.72
CA ASN A 112 -0.91 -6.86 -8.46
C ASN A 112 -1.27 -8.36 -8.53
N THR A 113 -1.06 -9.03 -9.66
CA THR A 113 -1.20 -10.48 -9.79
C THR A 113 0.05 -11.23 -9.34
N VAL A 114 1.21 -10.54 -9.31
CA VAL A 114 2.49 -11.14 -8.89
C VAL A 114 2.52 -11.32 -7.38
N THR A 115 2.79 -12.54 -6.92
CA THR A 115 2.83 -12.92 -5.50
C THR A 115 4.24 -13.18 -4.99
N SER A 116 5.23 -13.39 -5.88
CA SER A 116 6.61 -13.64 -5.52
C SER A 116 7.60 -13.12 -6.55
N ILE A 117 8.75 -12.65 -6.05
CA ILE A 117 9.95 -12.34 -6.83
C ILE A 117 10.99 -13.39 -6.46
N ALA A 118 11.42 -14.21 -7.42
CA ALA A 118 12.29 -15.34 -7.16
C ALA A 118 13.78 -14.92 -7.02
N GLU A 119 14.69 -15.92 -6.99
CA GLU A 119 16.12 -15.67 -6.81
C GLU A 119 16.78 -15.06 -8.06
N HIS A 120 17.78 -14.19 -7.87
CA HIS A 120 18.62 -13.58 -8.92
C HIS A 120 17.84 -12.78 -9.98
N VAL A 121 16.58 -12.39 -9.73
CA VAL A 121 15.69 -11.80 -10.75
C VAL A 121 16.33 -10.58 -11.41
N PHE A 122 16.83 -9.62 -10.64
CA PHE A 122 17.45 -8.38 -11.10
C PHE A 122 18.96 -8.34 -10.88
N MET A 123 19.58 -9.49 -10.62
CA MET A 123 21.03 -9.53 -10.35
C MET A 123 21.81 -8.87 -11.47
N TYR A 124 22.66 -7.89 -11.13
CA TYR A 124 23.44 -7.04 -12.04
C TYR A 124 22.64 -6.06 -12.90
N CYS A 125 21.42 -5.71 -12.57
CA CYS A 125 20.68 -4.64 -13.25
C CYS A 125 21.18 -3.26 -12.78
N LYS A 126 22.37 -2.87 -13.21
CA LYS A 126 23.11 -1.71 -12.68
C LYS A 126 22.48 -0.34 -12.96
N LYS A 127 21.60 -0.23 -13.96
CA LYS A 127 20.88 1.00 -14.29
C LYS A 127 19.46 1.07 -13.72
N LEU A 128 19.00 0.02 -13.04
CA LEU A 128 17.68 0.02 -12.41
C LEU A 128 17.66 1.05 -11.28
N THR A 129 16.80 2.08 -11.39
CA THR A 129 16.80 3.23 -10.46
C THR A 129 15.78 3.11 -9.35
N SER A 130 14.63 2.51 -9.64
CA SER A 130 13.56 2.32 -8.67
C SER A 130 12.71 1.10 -9.00
N VAL A 131 12.16 0.48 -7.97
CA VAL A 131 11.18 -0.62 -8.10
C VAL A 131 10.07 -0.42 -7.08
N THR A 132 8.82 -0.48 -7.55
CA THR A 132 7.65 -0.54 -6.68
C THR A 132 7.17 -1.99 -6.64
N ILE A 133 7.26 -2.60 -5.47
CA ILE A 133 6.77 -3.96 -5.23
C ILE A 133 5.32 -3.88 -4.81
N PRO A 134 4.38 -4.56 -5.50
CA PRO A 134 2.97 -4.50 -5.17
C PRO A 134 2.64 -5.25 -3.87
N ASN A 135 1.51 -4.87 -3.23
CA ASN A 135 1.04 -5.48 -1.98
C ASN A 135 0.63 -6.97 -2.09
N SER A 136 0.63 -7.53 -3.29
CA SER A 136 0.42 -8.96 -3.52
C SER A 136 1.66 -9.80 -3.26
N VAL A 137 2.86 -9.20 -3.31
CA VAL A 137 4.13 -9.91 -3.15
C VAL A 137 4.34 -10.26 -1.67
N THR A 138 4.62 -11.54 -1.42
CA THR A 138 4.87 -12.08 -0.07
C THR A 138 6.33 -12.47 0.16
N SER A 139 7.13 -12.62 -0.91
CA SER A 139 8.53 -13.02 -0.79
C SER A 139 9.43 -12.40 -1.85
N ILE A 140 10.66 -12.08 -1.44
CA ILE A 140 11.76 -11.67 -2.30
C ILE A 140 12.88 -12.68 -2.13
N GLY A 141 13.30 -13.31 -3.22
CA GLY A 141 14.32 -14.36 -3.22
C GLY A 141 15.74 -13.88 -2.93
N GLY A 142 16.63 -14.83 -2.73
CA GLY A 142 18.07 -14.55 -2.54
C GLY A 142 18.68 -13.88 -3.76
N GLU A 143 19.61 -12.93 -3.54
CA GLU A 143 20.32 -12.22 -4.60
C GLU A 143 19.41 -11.50 -5.61
N ALA A 144 18.12 -11.28 -5.29
CA ALA A 144 17.14 -10.74 -6.21
C ALA A 144 17.56 -9.38 -6.80
N PHE A 145 18.22 -8.54 -6.02
CA PHE A 145 18.73 -7.23 -6.42
C PHE A 145 20.26 -7.10 -6.25
N TYR A 146 20.97 -8.21 -6.30
CA TYR A 146 22.43 -8.21 -6.12
C TYR A 146 23.12 -7.32 -7.18
N ASP A 147 23.99 -6.41 -6.73
CA ASP A 147 24.74 -5.44 -7.57
C ASP A 147 23.84 -4.54 -8.45
N CYS A 148 22.63 -4.21 -7.96
CA CYS A 148 21.79 -3.16 -8.52
C CYS A 148 22.31 -1.79 -8.04
N SER A 149 23.51 -1.42 -8.43
CA SER A 149 24.22 -0.24 -7.90
C SER A 149 23.55 1.10 -8.25
N GLY A 150 22.71 1.13 -9.28
CA GLY A 150 21.90 2.30 -9.64
C GLY A 150 20.61 2.47 -8.86
N LEU A 151 20.20 1.46 -8.05
CA LEU A 151 18.95 1.51 -7.31
C LEU A 151 19.04 2.55 -6.18
N THR A 152 18.27 3.64 -6.33
CA THR A 152 18.25 4.75 -5.36
C THR A 152 17.12 4.63 -4.34
N SER A 153 16.03 3.98 -4.73
CA SER A 153 14.87 3.74 -3.87
C SER A 153 14.16 2.43 -4.22
N ILE A 154 13.62 1.78 -3.20
CA ILE A 154 12.73 0.63 -3.34
C ILE A 154 11.68 0.67 -2.24
N THR A 155 10.43 0.45 -2.61
CA THR A 155 9.33 0.31 -1.65
C THR A 155 9.00 -1.17 -1.49
N ILE A 156 9.21 -1.70 -0.28
CA ILE A 156 8.89 -3.09 0.07
C ILE A 156 7.63 -3.05 0.96
N PRO A 157 6.50 -3.63 0.51
CA PRO A 157 5.26 -3.57 1.27
C PRO A 157 5.28 -4.52 2.48
N ASN A 158 4.40 -4.23 3.45
CA ASN A 158 4.25 -5.07 4.65
C ASN A 158 3.64 -6.47 4.38
N SER A 159 3.26 -6.77 3.15
CA SER A 159 2.89 -8.13 2.73
C SER A 159 4.11 -9.06 2.60
N VAL A 160 5.32 -8.50 2.42
CA VAL A 160 6.55 -9.29 2.28
C VAL A 160 6.96 -9.83 3.64
N ILE A 161 6.89 -11.14 3.80
CA ILE A 161 7.25 -11.87 5.03
C ILE A 161 8.65 -12.48 4.99
N SER A 162 9.31 -12.48 3.82
CA SER A 162 10.68 -12.98 3.68
C SER A 162 11.48 -12.22 2.62
N ILE A 163 12.72 -11.89 2.97
CA ILE A 163 13.74 -11.35 2.06
C ILE A 163 14.94 -12.29 2.17
N GLY A 164 15.34 -12.88 1.06
CA GLY A 164 16.39 -13.90 1.02
C GLY A 164 17.79 -13.35 1.29
N ALA A 165 18.72 -14.24 1.56
CA ALA A 165 20.13 -13.89 1.76
C ALA A 165 20.70 -13.19 0.51
N TYR A 166 21.59 -12.20 0.73
CA TYR A 166 22.24 -11.42 -0.33
C TYR A 166 21.29 -10.57 -1.18
N ALA A 167 20.03 -10.42 -0.82
CA ALA A 167 19.00 -9.85 -1.70
C ALA A 167 19.37 -8.45 -2.24
N PHE A 168 20.02 -7.60 -1.46
CA PHE A 168 20.43 -6.23 -1.82
C PHE A 168 21.95 -6.00 -1.72
N VAL A 169 22.76 -7.04 -1.87
CA VAL A 169 24.22 -6.85 -1.83
C VAL A 169 24.66 -5.84 -2.89
N ASN A 170 25.52 -4.90 -2.49
CA ASN A 170 26.09 -3.86 -3.36
C ASN A 170 25.05 -2.95 -4.05
N CYS A 171 23.86 -2.78 -3.49
CA CYS A 171 22.95 -1.71 -3.88
C CYS A 171 23.49 -0.35 -3.38
N SER A 172 24.64 0.05 -3.90
CA SER A 172 25.41 1.21 -3.39
C SER A 172 24.73 2.56 -3.60
N GLY A 173 23.78 2.66 -4.54
CA GLY A 173 22.96 3.84 -4.78
C GLY A 173 21.81 4.02 -3.79
N LEU A 174 21.48 2.96 -3.00
CA LEU A 174 20.33 2.97 -2.12
C LEU A 174 20.58 3.87 -0.91
N THR A 175 19.82 4.97 -0.81
CA THR A 175 19.99 5.98 0.27
C THR A 175 19.09 5.70 1.46
N SER A 176 17.97 5.02 1.25
CA SER A 176 17.03 4.60 2.29
C SER A 176 16.34 3.29 1.89
N ILE A 177 15.96 2.50 2.88
CA ILE A 177 15.14 1.30 2.70
C ILE A 177 14.23 1.11 3.91
N THR A 178 12.99 0.69 3.63
CA THR A 178 12.05 0.27 4.67
C THR A 178 12.12 -1.23 4.87
N ILE A 179 12.37 -1.67 6.10
CA ILE A 179 12.23 -3.07 6.48
C ILE A 179 10.78 -3.31 6.87
N PRO A 180 10.05 -4.22 6.18
CA PRO A 180 8.66 -4.51 6.51
C PRO A 180 8.47 -4.99 7.95
N ILE A 181 7.40 -4.54 8.59
CA ILE A 181 7.04 -4.97 9.96
C ILE A 181 6.60 -6.44 10.06
N SER A 182 6.45 -7.11 8.93
CA SER A 182 6.17 -8.55 8.82
C SER A 182 7.41 -9.42 8.88
N LEU A 183 8.62 -8.82 8.73
CA LEU A 183 9.87 -9.58 8.80
C LEU A 183 10.23 -9.88 10.26
N THR A 184 10.55 -11.16 10.52
CA THR A 184 11.09 -11.61 11.81
C THR A 184 12.61 -11.80 11.76
N ARG A 185 13.19 -11.79 10.56
CA ARG A 185 14.61 -12.08 10.36
C ARG A 185 15.19 -11.23 9.21
N ILE A 186 16.39 -10.72 9.41
CA ILE A 186 17.23 -10.12 8.38
C ILE A 186 18.30 -11.12 8.03
N GLU A 187 18.27 -11.64 6.81
CA GLU A 187 19.12 -12.74 6.35
C GLU A 187 20.57 -12.31 6.12
N SER A 188 21.45 -13.34 5.99
CA SER A 188 22.89 -13.13 5.80
C SER A 188 23.15 -12.23 4.59
N MET A 189 23.97 -11.21 4.78
CA MET A 189 24.39 -10.24 3.77
C MET A 189 23.23 -9.54 3.03
N ALA A 190 22.02 -9.57 3.58
CA ALA A 190 20.84 -9.03 2.87
C ALA A 190 21.06 -7.59 2.37
N PHE A 191 21.75 -6.74 3.12
CA PHE A 191 22.06 -5.34 2.79
C PHE A 191 23.57 -5.04 2.76
N ALA A 192 24.41 -6.04 2.60
CA ALA A 192 25.85 -5.84 2.58
C ALA A 192 26.28 -4.96 1.39
N GLY A 193 27.15 -4.00 1.61
CA GLY A 193 27.63 -3.08 0.57
C GLY A 193 26.63 -2.02 0.13
N CYS A 194 25.50 -1.84 0.82
CA CYS A 194 24.61 -0.69 0.64
C CYS A 194 25.29 0.59 1.16
N SER A 195 26.38 0.98 0.51
CA SER A 195 27.26 2.05 0.99
C SER A 195 26.63 3.45 0.94
N GLY A 196 25.55 3.63 0.19
CA GLY A 196 24.77 4.87 0.13
C GLY A 196 23.75 5.02 1.25
N LEU A 197 23.46 3.94 2.01
CA LEU A 197 22.43 3.94 3.03
C LEU A 197 22.81 4.82 4.22
N THR A 198 22.01 5.87 4.46
CA THR A 198 22.31 6.89 5.49
C THR A 198 21.70 6.59 6.84
N SER A 199 20.57 5.91 6.87
CA SER A 199 19.90 5.45 8.10
C SER A 199 19.15 4.16 7.87
N ILE A 200 18.91 3.40 8.93
CA ILE A 200 18.08 2.19 8.91
C ILE A 200 17.20 2.14 10.15
N THR A 201 15.92 1.80 9.94
CA THR A 201 15.01 1.45 11.02
C THR A 201 14.74 -0.04 10.98
N ILE A 202 15.03 -0.74 12.07
CA ILE A 202 14.78 -2.16 12.27
C ILE A 202 13.51 -2.27 13.12
N PRO A 203 12.41 -2.80 12.57
CA PRO A 203 11.14 -2.85 13.26
C PRO A 203 11.16 -3.83 14.44
N ASN A 204 10.20 -3.66 15.34
CA ASN A 204 10.06 -4.47 16.56
C ASN A 204 9.74 -5.96 16.28
N SER A 205 9.34 -6.29 15.07
CA SER A 205 9.10 -7.67 14.62
C SER A 205 10.38 -8.47 14.41
N VAL A 206 11.52 -7.81 14.19
CA VAL A 206 12.79 -8.48 13.89
C VAL A 206 13.37 -9.10 15.15
N GLU A 207 13.45 -10.41 15.16
CA GLU A 207 14.01 -11.22 16.27
C GLU A 207 15.48 -11.61 16.02
N ARG A 208 15.91 -11.56 14.75
CA ARG A 208 17.25 -12.03 14.38
C ARG A 208 17.87 -11.25 13.23
N ILE A 209 19.17 -10.94 13.37
CA ILE A 209 20.00 -10.31 12.34
C ILE A 209 21.21 -11.21 12.08
N GLU A 210 21.31 -11.70 10.84
CA GLU A 210 22.29 -12.70 10.46
C GLU A 210 23.66 -12.11 10.13
N GLN A 211 24.61 -13.01 9.83
CA GLN A 211 26.00 -12.67 9.52
C GLN A 211 26.08 -11.61 8.42
N GLN A 212 26.84 -10.56 8.69
CA GLN A 212 27.19 -9.51 7.72
C GLN A 212 25.98 -8.82 7.06
N ALA A 213 24.80 -8.87 7.71
CA ALA A 213 23.57 -8.33 7.15
C ALA A 213 23.71 -6.89 6.65
N PHE A 214 24.48 -6.05 7.36
CA PHE A 214 24.79 -4.65 7.04
C PHE A 214 26.29 -4.41 6.87
N LEU A 215 27.06 -5.42 6.46
CA LEU A 215 28.49 -5.27 6.21
C LEU A 215 28.73 -4.12 5.22
N ASN A 216 29.67 -3.20 5.55
CA ASN A 216 30.09 -2.12 4.67
C ASN A 216 28.98 -1.13 4.26
N CYS A 217 27.93 -0.94 5.10
CA CYS A 217 27.00 0.17 5.01
C CYS A 217 27.67 1.44 5.56
N SER A 218 28.69 1.93 4.83
CA SER A 218 29.67 2.92 5.34
C SER A 218 29.12 4.34 5.50
N SER A 219 27.98 4.66 4.87
CA SER A 219 27.34 5.97 5.00
C SER A 219 26.30 6.04 6.11
N LEU A 220 26.09 4.96 6.87
CA LEU A 220 25.14 5.01 7.99
C LEU A 220 25.59 6.03 9.02
N THR A 221 24.69 6.97 9.33
CA THR A 221 24.84 8.00 10.36
C THR A 221 23.99 7.72 11.59
N SER A 222 23.03 6.82 11.50
CA SER A 222 22.21 6.36 12.63
C SER A 222 21.56 5.00 12.36
N ILE A 223 21.26 4.28 13.43
CA ILE A 223 20.45 3.06 13.42
C ILE A 223 19.33 3.24 14.44
N THR A 224 18.08 2.95 14.07
CA THR A 224 16.97 2.84 15.01
C THR A 224 16.54 1.37 15.09
N CYS A 225 16.46 0.80 16.29
CA CYS A 225 15.88 -0.53 16.50
C CYS A 225 14.72 -0.43 17.49
N GLU A 226 13.53 -0.77 17.02
CA GLU A 226 12.29 -0.57 17.78
C GLU A 226 11.94 -1.73 18.72
N ALA A 227 12.72 -2.81 18.67
CA ALA A 227 12.46 -3.99 19.50
C ALA A 227 12.79 -3.72 20.97
N ASN A 228 11.85 -4.03 21.86
CA ASN A 228 12.08 -3.93 23.31
C ASN A 228 13.12 -4.96 23.81
N THR A 229 13.22 -6.11 23.16
CA THR A 229 14.29 -7.08 23.39
C THR A 229 15.26 -6.99 22.23
N PRO A 230 16.57 -6.79 22.47
CA PRO A 230 17.54 -6.75 21.39
C PRO A 230 17.45 -7.99 20.49
N PRO A 231 17.30 -7.81 19.16
CA PRO A 231 17.38 -8.92 18.23
C PRO A 231 18.66 -9.74 18.44
N ASN A 232 18.57 -11.06 18.31
CA ASN A 232 19.74 -11.92 18.32
C ASN A 232 20.60 -11.62 17.09
N THR A 233 21.75 -10.98 17.30
CA THR A 233 22.55 -10.36 16.24
C THR A 233 23.94 -10.96 16.21
N TYR A 234 24.39 -11.42 15.04
CA TYR A 234 25.75 -11.87 14.86
C TYR A 234 26.74 -10.73 15.09
N TYR A 235 27.93 -11.05 15.64
CA TYR A 235 28.97 -10.08 16.00
C TYR A 235 29.46 -9.23 14.81
N ASP A 236 29.39 -9.76 13.60
CA ASP A 236 29.83 -9.13 12.35
C ASP A 236 28.67 -8.59 11.49
N ALA A 237 27.43 -8.61 12.00
CA ALA A 237 26.26 -8.12 11.27
C ALA A 237 26.42 -6.68 10.77
N PHE A 238 27.07 -5.83 11.56
CA PHE A 238 27.39 -4.45 11.24
C PHE A 238 28.91 -4.22 11.01
N ALA A 239 29.63 -5.21 10.47
CA ALA A 239 31.05 -5.04 10.20
C ALA A 239 31.31 -3.88 9.24
N LYS A 240 32.35 -3.09 9.50
CA LYS A 240 32.71 -1.84 8.77
C LYS A 240 31.64 -0.73 8.78
N VAL A 241 30.65 -0.80 9.64
CA VAL A 241 29.82 0.34 10.03
C VAL A 241 30.55 1.12 11.13
N ASP A 242 30.50 2.45 11.08
CA ASP A 242 31.07 3.30 12.13
C ASP A 242 30.36 3.01 13.47
N ARG A 243 31.12 2.65 14.49
CA ARG A 243 30.57 2.28 15.80
C ARG A 243 30.27 3.48 16.70
N SER A 244 30.68 4.67 16.31
CA SER A 244 30.41 5.92 17.04
C SER A 244 29.03 6.52 16.72
N ILE A 245 28.36 6.04 15.65
CA ILE A 245 27.02 6.53 15.27
C ILE A 245 25.99 6.22 16.36
N PRO A 246 24.97 7.08 16.53
CA PRO A 246 23.90 6.81 17.47
C PRO A 246 23.07 5.58 17.06
N VAL A 247 22.81 4.73 18.05
CA VAL A 247 21.85 3.61 17.96
C VAL A 247 20.69 3.95 18.88
N PHE A 248 19.55 4.24 18.30
CA PHE A 248 18.32 4.58 19.02
C PHE A 248 17.51 3.33 19.30
N VAL A 249 17.18 3.11 20.57
CA VAL A 249 16.41 1.93 21.04
C VAL A 249 15.33 2.36 22.02
N PRO A 250 14.30 1.55 22.32
CA PRO A 250 13.31 1.90 23.33
C PRO A 250 13.99 2.25 24.68
N GLU A 251 13.51 3.26 25.37
CA GLU A 251 14.13 3.83 26.58
C GLU A 251 14.47 2.75 27.61
N ASN A 252 13.50 1.91 27.93
CA ASN A 252 13.68 0.84 28.92
C ASN A 252 14.59 -0.31 28.45
N SER A 253 15.05 -0.29 27.20
CA SER A 253 15.87 -1.33 26.58
C SER A 253 17.34 -0.94 26.42
N VAL A 254 17.72 0.32 26.67
CA VAL A 254 19.09 0.82 26.49
C VAL A 254 20.13 -0.06 27.16
N SER A 255 19.88 -0.45 28.42
CA SER A 255 20.80 -1.30 29.16
C SER A 255 20.95 -2.71 28.55
N ALA A 256 19.84 -3.28 28.06
CA ALA A 256 19.84 -4.59 27.41
C ALA A 256 20.66 -4.58 26.10
N TYR A 257 20.49 -3.52 25.29
CA TYR A 257 21.27 -3.37 24.04
C TYR A 257 22.77 -3.19 24.29
N LYS A 258 23.15 -2.44 25.34
CA LYS A 258 24.57 -2.28 25.73
C LYS A 258 25.24 -3.61 26.13
N GLY A 259 24.46 -4.61 26.53
CA GLY A 259 24.96 -5.95 26.86
C GLY A 259 24.81 -6.99 25.76
N ALA A 260 24.01 -6.73 24.74
CA ALA A 260 23.67 -7.71 23.72
C ALA A 260 24.76 -7.88 22.65
N GLU A 261 24.97 -9.14 22.21
CA GLU A 261 25.93 -9.43 21.13
C GLU A 261 25.54 -8.73 19.83
N GLY A 262 26.54 -8.26 19.07
CA GLY A 262 26.38 -7.46 17.87
C GLY A 262 26.11 -5.98 18.17
N TRP A 263 25.34 -5.66 19.20
CA TRP A 263 24.99 -4.30 19.60
C TRP A 263 26.01 -3.64 20.54
N LYS A 264 26.54 -4.41 21.49
CA LYS A 264 27.50 -3.93 22.53
C LYS A 264 28.77 -3.25 21.97
N TYR A 265 29.01 -3.41 20.67
CA TYR A 265 30.17 -2.80 20.00
C TYR A 265 29.91 -1.35 19.57
N PHE A 266 28.65 -0.86 19.64
CA PHE A 266 28.34 0.53 19.39
C PHE A 266 28.59 1.36 20.65
N GLU A 267 29.27 2.49 20.47
CA GLU A 267 29.68 3.38 21.56
C GLU A 267 28.54 4.26 22.05
N ASN A 268 27.54 4.53 21.18
CA ASN A 268 26.50 5.53 21.40
C ASN A 268 25.09 4.93 21.30
N ILE A 269 24.76 4.02 22.25
CA ILE A 269 23.41 3.46 22.38
C ILE A 269 22.60 4.32 23.32
N GLN A 270 21.48 4.89 22.84
CA GLN A 270 20.64 5.83 23.56
C GLN A 270 19.14 5.59 23.33
N ALA A 271 18.32 6.20 24.17
CA ALA A 271 16.88 6.13 24.02
C ALA A 271 16.44 6.80 22.71
N ILE A 272 15.40 6.24 22.08
CA ILE A 272 14.71 6.92 20.99
C ILE A 272 14.18 8.24 21.56
N PRO A 273 14.51 9.39 20.94
CA PRO A 273 14.03 10.69 21.43
C PRO A 273 12.50 10.74 21.45
N ASP A 274 11.94 11.48 22.39
CA ASP A 274 10.52 11.79 22.40
C ASP A 274 10.11 12.44 21.08
N TYR A 275 9.00 11.99 20.54
CA TYR A 275 8.51 12.51 19.26
C TYR A 275 7.55 13.67 19.53
N VAL A 276 7.97 14.88 19.20
CA VAL A 276 7.11 16.05 19.26
C VAL A 276 6.36 16.17 17.93
N ILE A 277 5.06 15.96 17.99
CA ILE A 277 4.15 16.22 16.86
C ILE A 277 3.51 17.58 17.10
N ALA A 278 3.82 18.56 16.27
CA ALA A 278 3.33 19.92 16.45
C ALA A 278 2.85 20.52 15.12
N GLU A 279 1.87 21.42 15.22
CA GLU A 279 1.39 22.17 14.06
C GLU A 279 2.55 22.91 13.37
N GLY A 280 2.62 22.81 12.04
CA GLY A 280 3.69 23.43 11.24
C GLY A 280 4.98 22.62 11.12
N ILE A 281 5.14 21.54 11.89
CA ILE A 281 6.27 20.61 11.77
C ILE A 281 5.85 19.40 10.95
N PRO A 282 6.43 19.14 9.76
CA PRO A 282 6.13 17.96 8.97
C PRO A 282 6.37 16.66 9.73
N TYR A 283 5.45 15.73 9.60
CA TYR A 283 5.62 14.39 10.15
C TYR A 283 6.33 13.50 9.14
N THR A 284 7.46 12.96 9.50
CA THR A 284 8.38 12.24 8.59
C THR A 284 8.58 10.77 8.93
N ASN A 285 7.73 10.18 9.78
CA ASN A 285 7.79 8.74 10.01
C ASN A 285 7.29 7.99 8.77
N ASN A 286 8.20 7.68 7.86
CA ASN A 286 7.86 7.08 6.58
C ASN A 286 7.82 5.54 6.61
N TYR A 287 8.16 4.87 7.74
CA TYR A 287 8.66 3.50 7.60
C TYR A 287 8.11 2.45 8.56
N SER A 288 7.60 2.80 9.75
CA SER A 288 7.17 1.76 10.69
C SER A 288 6.16 2.24 11.73
N LEU A 289 5.49 1.27 12.36
CA LEU A 289 4.70 1.51 13.56
C LEU A 289 5.65 1.76 14.72
N LEU A 290 5.67 2.99 15.24
CA LEU A 290 6.46 3.36 16.40
C LEU A 290 5.61 3.24 17.66
N ASN A 291 5.91 2.28 18.53
CA ASN A 291 5.32 2.24 19.87
C ASN A 291 6.02 3.25 20.76
N ARG A 292 5.28 4.23 21.25
CA ARG A 292 5.79 5.29 22.11
C ARG A 292 5.20 5.23 23.50
N SER A 293 6.03 5.57 24.50
CA SER A 293 5.55 5.74 25.86
C SER A 293 4.65 6.96 25.96
N ASP A 294 5.07 8.07 25.37
CA ASP A 294 4.36 9.34 25.43
C ASP A 294 4.41 10.08 24.10
N ILE A 295 3.26 10.55 23.63
CA ILE A 295 3.10 11.41 22.46
C ILE A 295 2.39 12.67 22.89
N SER A 296 2.91 13.80 22.44
CA SER A 296 2.26 15.08 22.58
C SER A 296 2.00 15.67 21.19
N TYR A 297 0.75 15.99 20.89
CA TYR A 297 0.36 16.76 19.72
C TYR A 297 -0.27 18.07 20.14
N THR A 298 0.39 19.17 19.81
CA THR A 298 -0.07 20.51 20.19
C THR A 298 -0.52 21.28 18.95
N ARG A 299 -1.65 21.95 19.07
CA ARG A 299 -2.26 22.77 18.04
C ARG A 299 -2.96 23.99 18.59
N THR A 300 -2.82 25.12 17.91
CA THR A 300 -3.52 26.37 18.25
C THR A 300 -4.81 26.51 17.47
N PHE A 301 -5.91 26.71 18.19
CA PHE A 301 -7.24 26.97 17.63
C PHE A 301 -7.59 28.46 17.79
N ASN A 302 -7.56 29.19 16.68
CA ASN A 302 -7.86 30.63 16.66
C ASN A 302 -9.37 30.94 16.60
N ASN A 303 -10.20 29.93 16.41
CA ASN A 303 -11.66 30.02 16.39
C ASN A 303 -12.29 28.69 16.77
N THR A 304 -13.61 28.71 17.00
CA THR A 304 -14.42 27.52 17.35
C THR A 304 -15.21 26.99 16.15
N LYS A 305 -14.66 27.10 14.93
CA LYS A 305 -15.26 26.56 13.72
C LYS A 305 -14.61 25.23 13.35
N TRP A 306 -15.25 24.50 12.43
CA TRP A 306 -14.70 23.26 11.90
C TRP A 306 -13.36 23.49 11.17
N GLN A 307 -12.42 22.60 11.40
CA GLN A 307 -11.08 22.61 10.79
C GLN A 307 -10.70 21.19 10.39
N ALA A 308 -9.79 21.04 9.40
CA ALA A 308 -9.28 19.76 8.98
C ALA A 308 -8.38 19.13 10.09
N LEU A 309 -8.48 17.81 10.27
CA LEU A 309 -7.62 17.02 11.14
C LEU A 309 -7.15 15.76 10.42
N TYR A 310 -5.85 15.52 10.47
CA TYR A 310 -5.21 14.32 9.93
C TYR A 310 -4.03 13.95 10.82
N ILE A 311 -4.11 12.83 11.54
CA ILE A 311 -3.14 12.47 12.57
C ILE A 311 -2.63 11.04 12.38
N PRO A 312 -1.35 10.75 12.72
CA PRO A 312 -0.74 9.44 12.54
C PRO A 312 -0.90 8.51 13.76
N PHE A 313 -1.84 8.80 14.66
CA PHE A 313 -2.12 8.02 15.85
C PHE A 313 -3.62 7.94 16.13
N SER A 314 -4.01 6.97 16.94
CA SER A 314 -5.39 6.81 17.37
C SER A 314 -5.69 7.71 18.58
N LEU A 315 -6.87 8.34 18.58
CA LEU A 315 -7.42 9.08 19.72
C LEU A 315 -8.74 8.45 20.14
N SER A 316 -8.88 8.05 21.39
CA SER A 316 -10.17 7.58 21.89
C SER A 316 -11.12 8.75 22.13
N TYR A 317 -12.43 8.48 22.14
CA TYR A 317 -13.44 9.50 22.45
C TYR A 317 -13.16 10.22 23.76
N ASN A 318 -12.64 9.52 24.77
CA ASN A 318 -12.32 10.08 26.07
C ASN A 318 -11.13 11.06 26.04
N ASP A 319 -10.22 10.92 25.07
CA ASP A 319 -9.04 11.79 24.95
C ASP A 319 -9.39 13.20 24.42
N TRP A 320 -10.55 13.39 23.81
CA TRP A 320 -10.89 14.65 23.15
C TRP A 320 -12.30 15.20 23.43
N LYS A 321 -13.23 14.38 23.94
CA LYS A 321 -14.65 14.76 24.09
C LYS A 321 -14.92 16.02 24.91
N ASP A 322 -14.06 16.35 25.86
CA ASP A 322 -14.27 17.49 26.75
C ASP A 322 -13.87 18.82 26.09
N ASP A 323 -12.85 18.82 25.24
CA ASP A 323 -12.31 20.01 24.57
C ASP A 323 -12.77 20.19 23.12
N PHE A 324 -13.23 19.10 22.45
CA PHE A 324 -13.53 19.10 21.04
C PHE A 324 -14.84 18.43 20.66
N GLU A 325 -15.31 18.77 19.47
CA GLU A 325 -16.20 17.97 18.66
C GLU A 325 -15.39 17.43 17.47
N VAL A 326 -15.54 16.15 17.14
CA VAL A 326 -14.89 15.53 15.97
C VAL A 326 -15.96 14.89 15.10
N ALA A 327 -15.79 14.99 13.80
CA ALA A 327 -16.72 14.43 12.82
C ALA A 327 -15.96 13.75 11.67
N TYR A 328 -16.56 12.70 11.12
CA TYR A 328 -16.09 12.10 9.87
C TYR A 328 -16.91 12.60 8.68
N ILE A 329 -16.33 12.58 7.49
CA ILE A 329 -16.98 12.98 6.24
C ILE A 329 -17.91 11.83 5.83
N ASN A 330 -19.22 12.13 5.73
CA ASN A 330 -20.25 11.16 5.39
C ASN A 330 -20.61 11.18 3.91
N GLY A 331 -20.49 12.33 3.24
CA GLY A 331 -20.80 12.45 1.82
C GLY A 331 -20.87 13.89 1.32
N ILE A 332 -21.12 14.01 0.02
CA ILE A 332 -21.34 15.29 -0.66
C ILE A 332 -22.72 15.28 -1.29
N ARG A 333 -23.48 16.36 -1.11
CA ARG A 333 -24.75 16.59 -1.79
C ARG A 333 -24.65 17.84 -2.65
N GLN A 334 -25.34 17.81 -3.79
CA GLN A 334 -25.37 18.91 -4.75
C GLN A 334 -26.80 19.25 -5.07
N TYR A 335 -27.09 20.54 -5.17
CA TYR A 335 -28.42 21.07 -5.44
C TYR A 335 -28.37 22.03 -6.64
N ASP A 336 -29.26 21.78 -7.58
CA ASP A 336 -29.71 22.72 -8.60
C ASP A 336 -31.03 23.29 -8.07
N LYS A 337 -31.01 24.55 -7.59
CA LYS A 337 -32.17 25.18 -6.91
C LYS A 337 -33.16 25.76 -7.87
N ASN A 338 -32.75 26.04 -9.10
CA ASN A 338 -33.54 26.70 -10.10
C ASN A 338 -33.86 25.82 -11.32
N ASP A 339 -33.43 24.57 -11.30
CA ASP A 339 -33.67 23.53 -12.32
C ASP A 339 -33.14 23.93 -13.72
N ASP A 340 -32.04 24.70 -13.76
CA ASP A 340 -31.36 25.11 -14.99
C ASP A 340 -30.27 24.17 -15.46
N GLY A 341 -30.02 23.08 -14.71
CA GLY A 341 -29.00 22.07 -14.96
C GLY A 341 -27.63 22.46 -14.41
N ALA A 342 -27.49 23.59 -13.74
CA ALA A 342 -26.27 23.99 -13.05
C ALA A 342 -26.36 23.69 -11.54
N ILE A 343 -25.21 23.42 -10.91
CA ILE A 343 -25.17 23.22 -9.46
C ILE A 343 -25.03 24.57 -8.76
N ASP A 344 -26.06 24.95 -8.00
CA ASP A 344 -26.10 26.19 -7.22
C ASP A 344 -25.45 26.06 -5.85
N GLU A 345 -25.51 24.86 -5.25
CA GLU A 345 -25.00 24.59 -3.91
C GLU A 345 -24.37 23.20 -3.79
N THR A 346 -23.24 23.14 -3.12
CA THR A 346 -22.60 21.89 -2.71
C THR A 346 -22.47 21.86 -1.20
N ILE A 347 -22.93 20.77 -0.60
CA ILE A 347 -22.92 20.56 0.86
C ILE A 347 -22.13 19.31 1.18
N MET A 348 -21.18 19.43 2.10
CA MET A 348 -20.47 18.30 2.71
C MET A 348 -21.21 17.90 4.00
N ASP A 349 -21.75 16.69 3.99
CA ASP A 349 -22.38 16.10 5.18
C ASP A 349 -21.34 15.44 6.06
N VAL A 350 -21.37 15.74 7.35
CA VAL A 350 -20.48 15.16 8.34
C VAL A 350 -21.26 14.62 9.53
N ILE A 351 -20.76 13.55 10.13
CA ILE A 351 -21.39 12.92 11.30
C ILE A 351 -20.44 13.04 12.50
N LYS A 352 -20.96 13.58 13.61
CA LYS A 352 -20.22 13.70 14.86
C LYS A 352 -19.91 12.32 15.45
N ILE A 353 -18.69 12.14 15.89
CA ILE A 353 -18.24 10.93 16.58
C ILE A 353 -18.59 11.09 18.06
N LYS A 354 -19.34 10.14 18.61
CA LYS A 354 -19.82 10.14 20.01
C LYS A 354 -19.25 9.00 20.85
N GLU A 355 -18.50 8.09 20.22
CA GLU A 355 -17.86 6.93 20.86
C GLU A 355 -16.74 6.37 19.99
N GLY A 356 -15.95 5.44 20.53
CA GLY A 356 -14.87 4.76 19.79
C GLY A 356 -13.59 5.56 19.70
N SER A 357 -12.79 5.30 18.67
CA SER A 357 -11.48 5.91 18.46
C SER A 357 -11.32 6.40 17.04
N LEU A 358 -10.56 7.50 16.87
CA LEU A 358 -10.14 7.98 15.56
C LEU A 358 -9.12 7.01 14.97
N ILE A 359 -9.21 6.81 13.69
CA ILE A 359 -8.31 5.93 12.95
C ILE A 359 -7.14 6.76 12.43
N PRO A 360 -5.91 6.30 12.64
CA PRO A 360 -4.74 6.96 12.08
C PRO A 360 -4.83 7.17 10.58
N ASN A 361 -4.19 8.20 10.06
CA ASN A 361 -4.10 8.49 8.64
C ASN A 361 -5.47 8.55 7.95
N THR A 362 -6.46 9.15 8.61
CA THR A 362 -7.83 9.30 8.10
C THR A 362 -8.26 10.76 8.18
N PRO A 363 -8.81 11.36 7.11
CA PRO A 363 -9.35 12.71 7.13
C PRO A 363 -10.55 12.85 8.06
N TYR A 364 -10.46 13.74 9.05
CA TYR A 364 -11.53 14.12 9.96
C TYR A 364 -11.72 15.64 9.96
N LEU A 365 -12.81 16.07 10.57
CA LEU A 365 -13.04 17.44 10.99
C LEU A 365 -12.96 17.53 12.49
N ILE A 366 -12.34 18.59 12.99
CA ILE A 366 -12.27 18.91 14.41
C ILE A 366 -12.76 20.34 14.65
N LYS A 367 -13.46 20.54 15.75
CA LYS A 367 -13.96 21.83 16.20
C LYS A 367 -13.67 21.97 17.69
N ALA A 368 -12.83 22.94 18.06
CA ALA A 368 -12.54 23.21 19.46
C ALA A 368 -13.74 23.90 20.13
N LYS A 369 -14.02 23.54 21.37
CA LYS A 369 -15.06 24.16 22.20
C LYS A 369 -14.64 25.54 22.72
N SER A 370 -13.32 25.79 22.80
CA SER A 370 -12.74 27.08 23.14
C SER A 370 -11.47 27.35 22.35
N VAL A 371 -11.17 28.63 22.09
CA VAL A 371 -9.95 29.07 21.43
C VAL A 371 -8.72 28.89 22.34
N GLY A 372 -7.53 28.83 21.74
CA GLY A 372 -6.26 28.72 22.42
C GLY A 372 -5.46 27.50 22.00
N GLU A 373 -4.32 27.34 22.63
CA GLU A 373 -3.48 26.16 22.44
C GLU A 373 -4.11 24.95 23.15
N LYS A 374 -4.14 23.84 22.45
CA LYS A 374 -4.66 22.54 22.93
C LYS A 374 -3.63 21.46 22.66
N THR A 375 -3.38 20.65 23.68
CA THR A 375 -2.42 19.54 23.60
C THR A 375 -3.14 18.22 23.85
N PHE A 376 -2.96 17.26 22.94
CA PHE A 376 -3.32 15.87 23.15
C PHE A 376 -2.09 15.15 23.70
N SER A 377 -2.17 14.69 24.93
CA SER A 377 -1.11 13.90 25.57
C SER A 377 -1.55 12.46 25.68
N LEU A 378 -0.80 11.55 25.07
CA LEU A 378 -1.13 10.13 24.98
C LEU A 378 0.04 9.30 25.49
N SER A 379 -0.26 8.31 26.32
CA SER A 379 0.72 7.32 26.78
C SER A 379 0.47 5.95 26.13
N GLY A 380 1.54 5.24 25.83
CA GLY A 380 1.46 3.89 25.27
C GLY A 380 0.84 3.84 23.86
N THR A 381 0.95 4.89 23.09
CA THR A 381 0.31 5.02 21.77
C THR A 381 1.27 4.62 20.64
N THR A 382 0.70 4.07 19.58
CA THR A 382 1.43 3.74 18.35
C THR A 382 1.35 4.89 17.36
N LEU A 383 2.49 5.33 16.87
CA LEU A 383 2.61 6.21 15.71
C LEU A 383 2.63 5.39 14.42
N TYR A 384 1.76 5.74 13.51
CA TYR A 384 1.67 5.10 12.20
C TYR A 384 2.57 5.82 11.18
N PRO A 385 3.02 5.13 10.12
CA PRO A 385 3.74 5.77 9.03
C PRO A 385 2.99 6.96 8.45
N ALA A 386 3.72 7.94 7.92
CA ALA A 386 3.15 9.08 7.23
C ALA A 386 2.59 8.65 5.85
N GLU A 387 1.38 8.13 5.82
CA GLU A 387 0.70 7.72 4.61
C GLU A 387 -0.32 8.78 4.18
N GLU A 388 -0.30 9.17 2.91
CA GLU A 388 -1.32 10.03 2.31
C GLU A 388 -2.55 9.19 1.92
N ASN A 389 -3.43 8.94 2.87
CA ASN A 389 -4.68 8.24 2.63
C ASN A 389 -5.77 9.20 2.19
N SER A 390 -6.65 8.71 1.31
CA SER A 390 -7.77 9.47 0.77
C SER A 390 -9.11 8.84 1.09
N ILE A 391 -10.13 9.69 1.19
CA ILE A 391 -11.55 9.29 1.20
C ILE A 391 -12.18 9.81 -0.08
N ASP A 392 -12.83 8.95 -0.85
CA ASP A 392 -13.56 9.31 -2.06
C ASP A 392 -15.05 9.36 -1.80
N CYS A 393 -15.66 10.47 -2.20
CA CYS A 393 -17.11 10.66 -2.23
C CYS A 393 -17.56 10.89 -3.67
N ARG A 394 -18.53 10.11 -4.14
CA ARG A 394 -19.05 10.22 -5.52
C ARG A 394 -20.45 10.77 -5.54
N THR A 395 -20.68 11.67 -6.47
CA THR A 395 -22.01 12.12 -6.88
C THR A 395 -22.29 11.66 -8.31
N THR A 396 -23.44 11.99 -8.86
CA THR A 396 -23.77 11.66 -10.26
C THR A 396 -22.89 12.40 -11.29
N ILE A 397 -22.25 13.49 -10.89
CA ILE A 397 -21.53 14.39 -11.80
C ILE A 397 -20.04 14.58 -11.49
N ALA A 398 -19.57 14.20 -10.30
CA ALA A 398 -18.19 14.36 -9.90
C ALA A 398 -17.77 13.38 -8.80
N GLU A 399 -16.47 13.15 -8.70
CA GLU A 399 -15.82 12.44 -7.62
C GLU A 399 -15.00 13.44 -6.78
N TYR A 400 -15.19 13.41 -5.47
CA TYR A 400 -14.53 14.26 -4.50
C TYR A 400 -13.55 13.43 -3.69
N THR A 401 -12.26 13.72 -3.83
CA THR A 401 -11.19 13.00 -3.12
C THR A 401 -10.63 13.88 -2.01
N PHE A 402 -10.74 13.45 -0.77
CA PHE A 402 -10.19 14.10 0.42
C PHE A 402 -8.88 13.41 0.78
N THR A 403 -7.75 14.10 0.61
CA THR A 403 -6.41 13.55 0.83
C THR A 403 -5.75 14.21 2.04
N GLY A 404 -5.29 13.41 2.99
CA GLY A 404 -4.52 13.89 4.14
C GLY A 404 -3.08 14.22 3.78
N THR A 405 -2.46 15.14 4.53
CA THR A 405 -1.04 15.48 4.35
C THR A 405 -0.33 15.66 5.68
N TYR A 406 0.91 15.19 5.72
CA TYR A 406 1.87 15.43 6.81
C TYR A 406 2.96 16.41 6.42
N SER A 407 2.91 16.93 5.20
CA SER A 407 3.83 17.93 4.68
C SER A 407 3.10 19.26 4.45
N THR A 408 3.83 20.34 4.46
CA THR A 408 3.32 21.64 4.02
C THR A 408 3.09 21.61 2.51
N ILE A 409 1.87 21.95 2.07
CA ILE A 409 1.59 22.13 0.65
C ILE A 409 1.61 23.62 0.35
N PRO A 410 2.53 24.07 -0.53
CA PRO A 410 2.64 25.49 -0.89
C PRO A 410 1.34 26.00 -1.53
N SER A 411 0.97 27.24 -1.22
CA SER A 411 -0.21 27.93 -1.75
C SER A 411 -0.23 27.95 -3.29
N ALA A 412 0.93 28.07 -3.93
CA ALA A 412 1.05 28.00 -5.39
C ALA A 412 0.61 26.63 -5.94
N THR A 413 0.89 25.53 -5.21
CA THR A 413 0.45 24.17 -5.58
C THR A 413 -1.05 24.01 -5.39
N LEU A 414 -1.62 24.57 -4.32
CA LEU A 414 -3.05 24.54 -4.06
C LEU A 414 -3.83 25.24 -5.18
N ILE A 415 -3.37 26.43 -5.62
CA ILE A 415 -3.98 27.17 -6.72
C ILE A 415 -3.85 26.42 -8.04
N ALA A 416 -2.63 26.01 -8.40
CA ALA A 416 -2.34 25.35 -9.68
C ALA A 416 -3.22 24.12 -9.90
N ASN A 417 -3.54 23.39 -8.82
CA ASN A 417 -4.38 22.19 -8.85
C ASN A 417 -5.84 22.46 -8.49
N GLN A 418 -6.22 23.70 -8.18
CA GLN A 418 -7.57 24.07 -7.75
C GLN A 418 -8.06 23.24 -6.56
N TYR A 419 -7.18 23.00 -5.57
CA TYR A 419 -7.54 22.27 -4.37
C TYR A 419 -8.38 23.10 -3.41
N TYR A 420 -9.33 22.43 -2.76
CA TYR A 420 -10.12 23.01 -1.69
C TYR A 420 -9.44 22.72 -0.35
N ALA A 421 -9.43 23.70 0.54
CA ALA A 421 -8.93 23.57 1.90
C ALA A 421 -9.89 24.21 2.90
N MET A 422 -9.75 23.86 4.17
CA MET A 422 -10.57 24.42 5.24
C MET A 422 -10.15 25.86 5.55
N GLY A 423 -11.05 26.81 5.31
CA GLY A 423 -10.87 28.23 5.61
C GLY A 423 -12.11 28.83 6.28
N GLY A 424 -11.95 29.47 7.44
CA GLY A 424 -13.05 30.13 8.13
C GLY A 424 -14.20 29.23 8.60
N GLY A 425 -14.04 27.91 8.56
CA GLY A 425 -15.07 26.92 8.90
C GLY A 425 -15.83 26.38 7.70
N GLU A 426 -15.41 26.74 6.50
CA GLU A 426 -15.93 26.28 5.22
C GLU A 426 -14.81 25.65 4.41
N LEU A 427 -15.18 24.83 3.43
CA LEU A 427 -14.25 24.27 2.46
C LEU A 427 -14.21 25.19 1.24
N ILE A 428 -13.10 25.90 1.03
CA ILE A 428 -12.96 26.93 -0.01
C ILE A 428 -11.82 26.56 -0.97
N ILE A 429 -11.93 27.00 -2.23
CA ILE A 429 -10.80 26.97 -3.16
C ILE A 429 -9.71 27.89 -2.61
N SER A 430 -8.47 27.39 -2.58
CA SER A 430 -7.33 28.19 -2.12
C SER A 430 -7.17 29.44 -3.01
N ASP A 431 -7.10 30.59 -2.37
CA ASP A 431 -6.83 31.90 -2.99
C ASP A 431 -5.33 32.25 -3.05
N GLY A 432 -4.49 31.35 -2.53
CA GLY A 432 -3.04 31.50 -2.50
C GLY A 432 -2.51 32.36 -1.35
N SER A 433 -3.37 32.78 -0.43
CA SER A 433 -2.95 33.59 0.70
C SER A 433 -2.11 32.83 1.74
N ASN A 434 -2.32 31.52 1.84
CA ASN A 434 -1.68 30.68 2.83
C ASN A 434 -1.34 29.28 2.30
N ASP A 435 -0.24 28.73 2.77
CA ASP A 435 0.11 27.33 2.60
C ASP A 435 -0.82 26.44 3.44
N LEU A 436 -1.00 25.18 3.03
CA LEU A 436 -1.67 24.19 3.84
C LEU A 436 -0.67 23.54 4.79
N ASN A 437 -0.87 23.71 6.08
CA ASN A 437 -0.02 23.14 7.11
C ASN A 437 -0.12 21.61 7.18
N PRO A 438 0.90 20.92 7.70
CA PRO A 438 0.84 19.49 8.05
C PRO A 438 -0.35 19.18 8.99
N TYR A 439 -0.73 17.90 9.06
CA TYR A 439 -1.87 17.39 9.84
C TYR A 439 -3.22 17.93 9.40
N ARG A 440 -3.34 18.26 8.12
CA ARG A 440 -4.55 18.71 7.44
C ARG A 440 -4.91 17.75 6.31
N TRP A 441 -6.00 18.03 5.66
CA TRP A 441 -6.36 17.42 4.39
C TRP A 441 -6.85 18.50 3.41
N TYR A 442 -6.74 18.20 2.15
CA TYR A 442 -7.29 18.96 1.04
C TYR A 442 -8.24 18.11 0.22
N MET A 443 -9.08 18.74 -0.58
CA MET A 443 -10.00 18.05 -1.46
C MET A 443 -9.74 18.47 -2.91
N LYS A 444 -9.82 17.51 -3.82
CA LYS A 444 -9.87 17.75 -5.26
C LYS A 444 -11.16 17.18 -5.84
N ILE A 445 -11.60 17.77 -6.97
CA ILE A 445 -12.76 17.33 -7.73
C ILE A 445 -12.26 16.73 -9.04
N ASN A 446 -12.59 15.45 -9.28
CA ASN A 446 -12.25 14.73 -10.50
C ASN A 446 -13.53 14.57 -11.37
N GLY A 447 -13.35 14.46 -12.71
CA GLY A 447 -14.43 14.08 -13.62
C GLY A 447 -15.56 15.12 -13.72
N ARG A 448 -15.20 16.41 -13.76
CA ARG A 448 -16.18 17.49 -13.96
C ARG A 448 -16.97 17.26 -15.25
N SER A 449 -18.29 17.10 -15.14
CA SER A 449 -19.18 17.16 -16.30
C SER A 449 -19.05 18.53 -17.00
N PRO A 450 -19.18 18.60 -18.35
CA PRO A 450 -19.27 19.86 -19.08
C PRO A 450 -20.38 20.79 -18.58
N MET A 451 -21.39 20.28 -17.87
CA MET A 451 -22.44 21.04 -17.20
C MET A 451 -21.97 21.81 -15.97
N TYR A 452 -20.78 21.52 -15.46
CA TYR A 452 -20.22 22.28 -14.34
C TYR A 452 -19.68 23.62 -14.87
N ASN A 453 -20.50 24.63 -14.83
CA ASN A 453 -20.13 25.98 -15.28
C ASN A 453 -19.06 26.52 -14.30
N THR A 454 -17.83 26.65 -14.77
CA THR A 454 -16.67 27.07 -13.96
C THR A 454 -16.79 28.49 -13.43
N SER A 455 -17.72 29.30 -13.96
CA SER A 455 -18.00 30.67 -13.51
C SER A 455 -18.88 30.72 -12.24
N ASN A 456 -19.63 29.64 -11.94
CA ASN A 456 -20.52 29.52 -10.78
C ASN A 456 -20.24 28.28 -9.91
N ALA A 457 -19.15 27.55 -10.16
CA ALA A 457 -18.70 26.53 -9.22
C ALA A 457 -18.59 27.17 -7.84
N ALA A 458 -19.32 26.64 -6.88
CA ALA A 458 -19.38 27.17 -5.53
C ALA A 458 -17.94 27.47 -5.05
N LYS A 459 -17.61 28.73 -4.82
CA LYS A 459 -16.30 29.15 -4.27
C LYS A 459 -16.07 28.53 -2.89
N SER A 460 -17.16 28.05 -2.28
CA SER A 460 -17.13 27.34 -0.99
C SER A 460 -18.11 26.17 -0.98
N ILE A 461 -17.79 25.17 -0.16
CA ILE A 461 -18.66 24.02 0.15
C ILE A 461 -19.07 24.15 1.60
N THR A 462 -20.37 24.21 1.85
CA THR A 462 -20.92 24.34 3.19
C THR A 462 -20.86 23.00 3.93
N ILE A 463 -20.47 23.04 5.22
CA ILE A 463 -20.46 21.86 6.10
C ILE A 463 -21.80 21.73 6.79
N ASN A 464 -22.48 20.61 6.60
CA ASN A 464 -23.71 20.27 7.29
C ASN A 464 -23.45 19.12 8.29
N VAL A 465 -23.74 19.38 9.57
CA VAL A 465 -23.67 18.34 10.60
C VAL A 465 -25.00 17.60 10.64
N VAL A 466 -24.98 16.34 10.25
CA VAL A 466 -26.17 15.50 10.22
C VAL A 466 -26.56 15.13 11.66
N GLY A 467 -27.77 15.50 12.07
CA GLY A 467 -28.37 15.10 13.34
C GLY A 467 -28.96 13.70 13.29
N GLU A 468 -29.27 13.13 14.46
CA GLU A 468 -29.91 11.82 14.57
C GLU A 468 -31.31 11.77 13.89
N ASP A 469 -31.93 12.91 13.67
CA ASP A 469 -33.31 13.07 13.15
C ASP A 469 -33.39 13.50 11.68
N SER A 470 -32.27 13.66 10.96
CA SER A 470 -32.31 14.06 9.56
C SER A 470 -32.24 12.84 8.64
N GLU A 471 -33.27 12.62 7.83
CA GLU A 471 -33.23 11.67 6.73
C GLU A 471 -32.17 12.10 5.71
N THR A 472 -31.02 11.46 5.75
CA THR A 472 -29.95 11.64 4.77
C THR A 472 -30.23 10.80 3.53
N THR A 473 -30.63 11.44 2.44
CA THR A 473 -30.84 10.80 1.14
C THR A 473 -29.62 10.92 0.20
N GLY A 474 -28.45 11.20 0.72
CA GLY A 474 -27.21 11.29 -0.07
C GLY A 474 -26.13 10.41 0.52
N ILE A 475 -26.22 9.10 0.29
CA ILE A 475 -25.27 8.12 0.84
C ILE A 475 -24.10 8.01 -0.14
N CYS A 476 -22.85 8.22 0.33
CA CYS A 476 -21.72 7.45 -0.18
C CYS A 476 -21.98 5.96 0.12
N GLN A 477 -22.89 5.36 -0.64
CA GLN A 477 -23.04 3.91 -0.63
C GLN A 477 -21.83 3.34 -1.34
N LEU A 478 -20.87 2.84 -0.57
CA LEU A 478 -20.20 1.64 -1.00
C LEU A 478 -21.32 0.57 -1.12
N LYS A 479 -21.89 0.43 -2.33
CA LYS A 479 -22.62 -0.78 -2.66
C LYS A 479 -21.65 -1.91 -2.29
N MET A 480 -22.03 -2.71 -1.32
CA MET A 480 -21.46 -4.03 -1.19
C MET A 480 -21.85 -4.74 -2.49
N ASP A 481 -20.96 -4.72 -3.47
CA ASP A 481 -21.02 -5.68 -4.54
C ASP A 481 -21.08 -7.04 -3.89
N ASN A 482 -21.73 -8.01 -4.53
CA ASN A 482 -21.83 -9.41 -4.12
C ASN A 482 -20.47 -10.11 -3.98
N ASP A 483 -19.44 -9.36 -3.65
CA ASP A 483 -18.08 -9.79 -3.38
C ASP A 483 -18.02 -10.41 -1.99
N LYS A 484 -17.94 -11.75 -1.97
CA LYS A 484 -17.81 -12.59 -0.76
C LYS A 484 -16.43 -12.50 -0.09
N SER A 485 -15.63 -11.48 -0.38
CA SER A 485 -14.33 -11.30 0.22
C SER A 485 -14.43 -11.11 1.73
N PRO A 486 -13.54 -11.72 2.51
CA PRO A 486 -13.60 -11.64 3.96
C PRO A 486 -13.41 -10.22 4.46
N VAL A 487 -14.18 -9.85 5.49
CA VAL A 487 -14.08 -8.58 6.20
C VAL A 487 -13.24 -8.78 7.45
N TYR A 488 -12.35 -7.85 7.73
CA TYR A 488 -11.49 -7.86 8.92
C TYR A 488 -11.75 -6.62 9.76
N ASP A 489 -11.62 -6.73 11.08
CA ASP A 489 -11.54 -5.58 11.96
C ASP A 489 -10.19 -4.86 11.78
N LEU A 490 -10.04 -3.70 12.41
CA LEU A 490 -8.81 -2.89 12.31
C LEU A 490 -7.59 -3.54 12.97
N ASN A 491 -7.80 -4.61 13.74
CA ASN A 491 -6.75 -5.43 14.35
C ASN A 491 -6.38 -6.65 13.48
N GLY A 492 -6.94 -6.73 12.25
CA GLY A 492 -6.69 -7.83 11.32
C GLY A 492 -7.44 -9.12 11.64
N ARG A 493 -8.43 -9.11 12.55
CA ARG A 493 -9.25 -10.29 12.85
C ARG A 493 -10.40 -10.38 11.87
N ARG A 494 -10.60 -11.55 11.28
CA ARG A 494 -11.74 -11.80 10.39
C ARG A 494 -13.05 -11.68 11.17
N VAL A 495 -13.98 -10.87 10.65
CA VAL A 495 -15.31 -10.66 11.21
C VAL A 495 -16.35 -11.35 10.33
N SER A 496 -17.28 -12.06 10.97
CA SER A 496 -18.41 -12.65 10.23
C SER A 496 -19.34 -11.55 9.72
N GLU A 497 -19.76 -11.61 8.46
CA GLU A 497 -20.68 -10.63 7.85
C GLU A 497 -21.98 -10.46 8.65
N ASN A 498 -22.44 -11.52 9.31
CA ASN A 498 -23.66 -11.50 10.16
C ASN A 498 -23.45 -10.84 11.52
N SER A 499 -22.21 -10.49 11.90
CA SER A 499 -21.87 -9.87 13.19
C SER A 499 -21.30 -8.47 13.03
N LEU A 500 -21.35 -7.89 11.83
CA LEU A 500 -20.87 -6.54 11.56
C LEU A 500 -21.76 -5.54 12.28
N LYS A 501 -21.15 -4.74 13.16
CA LYS A 501 -21.76 -3.56 13.76
C LYS A 501 -21.40 -2.33 12.94
N PRO A 502 -22.15 -1.21 13.07
CA PRO A 502 -21.71 0.05 12.48
C PRO A 502 -20.27 0.36 12.90
N GLY A 503 -19.40 0.59 11.93
CA GLY A 503 -17.98 0.79 12.20
C GLY A 503 -17.12 0.67 10.95
N MET A 504 -15.82 0.83 11.14
CA MET A 504 -14.85 0.72 10.05
C MET A 504 -14.16 -0.65 10.05
N TYR A 505 -14.00 -1.21 8.87
CA TYR A 505 -13.45 -2.55 8.62
C TYR A 505 -12.49 -2.52 7.44
N ILE A 506 -11.78 -3.62 7.21
CA ILE A 506 -10.92 -3.84 6.05
C ILE A 506 -11.56 -4.93 5.17
N LYS A 507 -11.82 -4.63 3.90
CA LYS A 507 -12.27 -5.58 2.89
C LYS A 507 -11.43 -5.40 1.63
N ASN A 508 -10.84 -6.49 1.10
CA ASN A 508 -9.94 -6.46 -0.06
C ASN A 508 -8.77 -5.47 0.09
N GLY A 509 -8.19 -5.38 1.31
CA GLY A 509 -7.11 -4.43 1.58
C GLY A 509 -7.52 -2.96 1.64
N LYS A 510 -8.83 -2.65 1.46
CA LYS A 510 -9.37 -1.28 1.55
C LYS A 510 -10.19 -1.11 2.82
N LYS A 511 -10.09 0.06 3.43
CA LYS A 511 -10.95 0.43 4.57
C LYS A 511 -12.38 0.64 4.08
N VAL A 512 -13.35 0.00 4.71
CA VAL A 512 -14.79 0.11 4.42
C VAL A 512 -15.55 0.50 5.67
N ILE A 513 -16.55 1.35 5.54
CA ILE A 513 -17.43 1.73 6.65
C ILE A 513 -18.72 0.93 6.52
N ILE A 514 -19.08 0.19 7.59
CA ILE A 514 -20.36 -0.49 7.75
C ILE A 514 -21.24 0.41 8.61
N LYS A 515 -22.46 0.65 8.16
CA LYS A 515 -23.45 1.45 8.87
C LYS A 515 -24.27 0.59 9.81
#